data_0fdeaebc870dcf4fb69b35b16b09aea2
#
_entry.id   0fdeaebc870dcf4fb69b35b16b09aea2
#
_cell.length_a   1.000
_cell.length_b   1.000
_cell.length_c   1.000
_cell.angle_alpha   90.00
_cell.angle_beta   90.00
_cell.angle_gamma   90.00
#
_symmetry.space_group_name_H-M   'P 1'
#
loop_
_entity.id
_entity.type
_entity.pdbx_description
1 polymer ?
#
loop_
_entity_poly.entity_id
_entity_poly.type
_entity_poly.pdbx_seq_one_letter_code
_entity_poly.pdbx_strand_id
1 'polypeptide(L)'
;MFRTTRIRLGAAALAVAPLAAGAVTVSASPAAAVSMHGCAYPRVCLYDGSYQNGSIFSWYQDTTYQSIIGGGDRVDAVVNTRNDDSVWLIDRKASPDAYICIPRNTAVNLGNYAHPNGTTWANDADAIKIWGDPDNGKCSGTYQVQQGRVADGWRP
;
A
#
# COMPACT_ATOMS: atom_id res chain seq x y z
N MET A 1 -11.39 -70.43 61.15
CA MET A 1 -11.79 -69.06 61.58
C MET A 1 -11.09 -68.03 60.70
N PHE A 2 -11.78 -67.54 59.70
CA PHE A 2 -11.23 -66.49 58.79
C PHE A 2 -11.95 -65.18 59.04
N ARG A 3 -11.20 -64.15 59.46
CA ARG A 3 -11.70 -62.78 59.67
C ARG A 3 -11.57 -62.02 58.36
N THR A 4 -12.70 -61.67 57.82
CA THR A 4 -12.77 -60.81 56.59
C THR A 4 -12.73 -59.32 56.98
N THR A 5 -11.66 -58.66 56.65
CA THR A 5 -11.51 -57.18 56.78
C THR A 5 -12.12 -56.48 55.61
N ARG A 6 -13.18 -55.69 55.81
CA ARG A 6 -13.79 -54.86 54.79
C ARG A 6 -13.06 -53.51 54.71
N ILE A 7 -12.41 -53.25 53.58
CA ILE A 7 -11.83 -51.95 53.23
C ILE A 7 -12.93 -51.06 52.61
N ARG A 8 -13.20 -49.92 53.25
CA ARG A 8 -14.08 -48.91 52.67
C ARG A 8 -13.22 -47.98 51.79
N LEU A 9 -13.48 -48.01 50.47
CA LEU A 9 -12.94 -46.99 49.55
C LEU A 9 -13.78 -45.73 49.69
N GLY A 10 -13.16 -44.64 50.10
CA GLY A 10 -13.73 -43.29 50.06
C GLY A 10 -13.55 -42.72 48.67
N ALA A 11 -14.64 -42.37 48.00
CA ALA A 11 -14.61 -41.64 46.72
C ALA A 11 -14.30 -40.17 46.99
N ALA A 12 -13.12 -39.72 46.59
CA ALA A 12 -12.79 -38.30 46.56
C ALA A 12 -13.30 -37.70 45.22
N ALA A 13 -14.29 -36.83 45.31
CA ALA A 13 -14.78 -36.06 44.17
C ALA A 13 -13.80 -34.93 43.84
N LEU A 14 -13.11 -35.04 42.73
CA LEU A 14 -12.32 -33.94 42.16
C LEU A 14 -13.24 -32.97 41.44
N ALA A 15 -13.41 -31.78 41.99
CA ALA A 15 -14.11 -30.68 41.34
C ALA A 15 -13.17 -30.08 40.29
N VAL A 16 -13.48 -30.28 39.01
CA VAL A 16 -12.80 -29.62 37.86
C VAL A 16 -13.45 -28.26 37.66
N ALA A 17 -12.74 -27.18 37.99
CA ALA A 17 -13.16 -25.83 37.70
C ALA A 17 -12.91 -25.55 36.18
N PRO A 18 -13.90 -25.04 35.43
CA PRO A 18 -13.67 -24.64 34.04
C PRO A 18 -12.86 -23.34 34.00
N LEU A 19 -11.64 -23.39 33.45
CA LEU A 19 -10.87 -22.23 33.05
C LEU A 19 -11.58 -21.60 31.87
N ALA A 20 -12.29 -20.49 32.09
CA ALA A 20 -12.80 -19.65 31.02
C ALA A 20 -11.60 -18.96 30.32
N ALA A 21 -11.18 -19.52 29.20
CA ALA A 21 -10.22 -18.87 28.30
C ALA A 21 -10.90 -17.63 27.68
N GLY A 22 -10.66 -16.46 28.25
CA GLY A 22 -11.07 -15.20 27.68
C GLY A 22 -10.32 -14.98 26.36
N ALA A 23 -11.02 -15.10 25.23
CA ALA A 23 -10.49 -14.72 23.92
C ALA A 23 -10.30 -13.20 23.92
N VAL A 24 -9.07 -12.73 24.04
CA VAL A 24 -8.71 -11.33 23.81
C VAL A 24 -8.77 -11.11 22.31
N THR A 25 -9.88 -10.58 21.80
CA THR A 25 -9.97 -10.09 20.43
C THR A 25 -9.12 -8.82 20.34
N VAL A 26 -7.91 -8.95 19.83
CA VAL A 26 -7.09 -7.81 19.42
C VAL A 26 -7.78 -7.21 18.21
N SER A 27 -8.60 -6.18 18.40
CA SER A 27 -9.10 -5.36 17.31
C SER A 27 -7.90 -4.64 16.70
N ALA A 28 -7.46 -5.07 15.51
CA ALA A 28 -6.51 -4.29 14.72
C ALA A 28 -7.19 -2.95 14.42
N SER A 29 -6.72 -1.87 15.05
CA SER A 29 -7.12 -0.53 14.68
C SER A 29 -6.79 -0.33 13.19
N PRO A 30 -7.73 0.18 12.37
CA PRO A 30 -7.41 0.56 11.00
C PRO A 30 -6.23 1.52 11.06
N ALA A 31 -5.21 1.27 10.24
CA ALA A 31 -4.05 2.14 10.15
C ALA A 31 -4.56 3.58 9.93
N ALA A 32 -4.26 4.47 10.87
CA ALA A 32 -4.73 5.83 10.80
C ALA A 32 -4.22 6.47 9.49
N ALA A 33 -5.13 7.05 8.74
CA ALA A 33 -4.83 7.79 7.53
C ALA A 33 -3.87 8.95 7.86
N VAL A 34 -2.62 8.85 7.43
CA VAL A 34 -1.55 9.79 7.81
C VAL A 34 -1.16 10.64 6.62
N SER A 35 -1.18 11.96 6.83
CA SER A 35 -0.54 12.90 5.90
C SER A 35 0.98 12.74 5.96
N MET A 36 1.67 12.73 4.82
CA MET A 36 3.12 12.55 4.71
C MET A 36 3.75 13.68 3.90
N HIS A 37 4.88 14.20 4.36
CA HIS A 37 5.68 15.20 3.63
C HIS A 37 4.85 16.39 3.07
N GLY A 38 3.85 16.85 3.80
CA GLY A 38 2.96 17.92 3.36
C GLY A 38 1.83 17.47 2.42
N CYS A 39 1.81 16.23 1.98
CA CYS A 39 0.70 15.64 1.24
C CYS A 39 -0.40 15.18 2.18
N ALA A 40 -1.58 15.80 2.09
CA ALA A 40 -2.71 15.46 2.93
C ALA A 40 -3.38 14.16 2.47
N TYR A 41 -3.80 13.31 3.43
CA TYR A 41 -4.64 12.16 3.12
C TYR A 41 -6.02 12.61 2.59
N PRO A 42 -6.63 11.92 1.62
CA PRO A 42 -6.21 10.71 0.87
C PRO A 42 -5.62 11.05 -0.52
N ARG A 43 -4.65 11.91 -0.59
CA ARG A 43 -4.10 12.42 -1.84
C ARG A 43 -2.88 11.66 -2.30
N VAL A 44 -2.63 11.77 -3.61
CA VAL A 44 -1.35 11.50 -4.23
C VAL A 44 -0.77 12.82 -4.67
N CYS A 45 0.39 13.19 -4.15
CA CYS A 45 1.03 14.47 -4.45
C CYS A 45 2.27 14.27 -5.30
N LEU A 46 2.42 15.13 -6.31
CA LEU A 46 3.57 15.18 -7.20
C LEU A 46 4.44 16.38 -6.85
N TYR A 47 5.74 16.14 -6.80
CA TYR A 47 6.74 17.12 -6.37
C TYR A 47 7.68 17.47 -7.50
N ASP A 48 7.99 18.77 -7.59
CA ASP A 48 9.15 19.31 -8.27
C ASP A 48 10.30 19.31 -7.26
N GLY A 49 11.35 18.53 -7.51
CA GLY A 49 12.37 18.17 -6.55
C GLY A 49 11.98 16.98 -5.65
N SER A 50 12.84 16.65 -4.70
CA SER A 50 12.61 15.51 -3.80
C SER A 50 11.40 15.74 -2.87
N TYR A 51 10.74 14.67 -2.43
CA TYR A 51 9.62 14.79 -1.50
C TYR A 51 10.03 15.36 -0.12
N GLN A 52 11.32 15.37 0.22
CA GLN A 52 11.83 15.96 1.46
C GLN A 52 11.98 17.48 1.38
N ASN A 53 12.39 18.02 0.22
CA ASN A 53 12.81 19.40 0.05
C ASN A 53 12.12 20.11 -1.12
N GLY A 54 11.42 19.37 -1.98
CA GLY A 54 10.71 19.90 -3.13
C GLY A 54 9.37 20.52 -2.76
N SER A 55 8.70 21.07 -3.76
CA SER A 55 7.36 21.64 -3.64
C SER A 55 6.32 20.80 -4.34
N ILE A 56 5.14 20.67 -3.71
CA ILE A 56 3.99 20.05 -4.35
C ILE A 56 3.48 20.99 -5.45
N PHE A 57 3.50 20.53 -6.69
CA PHE A 57 2.95 21.31 -7.81
C PHE A 57 1.60 20.78 -8.30
N SER A 58 1.26 19.52 -7.99
CA SER A 58 -0.03 18.91 -8.32
C SER A 58 -0.41 17.84 -7.31
N TRP A 59 -1.71 17.56 -7.20
CA TRP A 59 -2.22 16.46 -6.39
C TRP A 59 -3.48 15.86 -7.00
N TYR A 60 -3.73 14.58 -6.71
CA TYR A 60 -4.82 13.76 -7.25
C TYR A 60 -5.48 12.96 -6.12
N GLN A 61 -6.76 12.67 -6.27
CA GLN A 61 -7.50 11.82 -5.33
C GLN A 61 -8.54 10.92 -6.01
N ASP A 62 -8.90 11.22 -7.26
CA ASP A 62 -9.90 10.43 -8.00
C ASP A 62 -9.27 9.16 -8.54
N THR A 63 -9.96 8.03 -8.39
CA THR A 63 -9.51 6.70 -8.84
C THR A 63 -9.66 6.50 -10.35
N THR A 64 -9.37 7.53 -11.14
CA THR A 64 -9.46 7.52 -12.59
C THR A 64 -8.08 7.67 -13.23
N TYR A 65 -8.03 7.46 -14.53
CA TYR A 65 -6.87 7.83 -15.32
C TYR A 65 -6.89 9.32 -15.61
N GLN A 66 -5.80 10.01 -15.34
CA GLN A 66 -5.71 11.46 -15.50
C GLN A 66 -4.37 11.83 -16.15
N SER A 67 -4.38 12.86 -17.00
CA SER A 67 -3.15 13.50 -17.47
C SER A 67 -2.55 14.34 -16.34
N ILE A 68 -1.23 14.35 -16.22
CA ILE A 68 -0.55 15.21 -15.26
C ILE A 68 -0.62 16.65 -15.71
N ILE A 69 -1.32 17.46 -14.93
CA ILE A 69 -1.49 18.89 -15.21
C ILE A 69 -0.25 19.65 -14.71
N GLY A 70 0.29 20.53 -15.54
CA GLY A 70 1.47 21.32 -15.21
C GLY A 70 2.79 20.74 -15.69
N GLY A 71 2.72 19.66 -16.48
CA GLY A 71 3.85 19.03 -17.15
C GLY A 71 4.39 17.82 -16.40
N GLY A 72 4.30 16.66 -17.04
CA GLY A 72 4.89 15.42 -16.56
C GLY A 72 6.41 15.48 -16.43
N ASP A 73 7.04 16.35 -17.26
CA ASP A 73 8.48 16.62 -17.24
C ASP A 73 8.95 17.40 -15.98
N ARG A 74 8.19 17.37 -14.88
CA ARG A 74 8.50 18.02 -13.60
C ARG A 74 8.32 17.09 -12.40
N VAL A 75 7.92 15.84 -12.63
CA VAL A 75 7.65 14.90 -11.54
C VAL A 75 8.96 14.27 -11.08
N ASP A 76 9.56 14.83 -10.05
CA ASP A 76 10.79 14.28 -9.45
C ASP A 76 10.49 13.32 -8.29
N ALA A 77 9.36 13.52 -7.60
CA ALA A 77 8.96 12.63 -6.51
C ALA A 77 7.44 12.52 -6.40
N VAL A 78 6.98 11.45 -5.77
CA VAL A 78 5.58 11.18 -5.51
C VAL A 78 5.38 10.71 -4.07
N VAL A 79 4.31 11.21 -3.45
CA VAL A 79 3.85 10.76 -2.14
C VAL A 79 2.42 10.25 -2.29
N ASN A 80 2.24 8.95 -2.03
CA ASN A 80 0.93 8.31 -2.00
C ASN A 80 0.50 8.13 -0.54
N THR A 81 -0.44 8.96 -0.07
CA THR A 81 -0.95 8.89 1.32
C THR A 81 -2.12 7.94 1.47
N ARG A 82 -2.60 7.30 0.40
CA ARG A 82 -3.74 6.39 0.44
C ARG A 82 -3.42 5.10 1.20
N ASN A 83 -4.41 4.58 1.90
CA ASN A 83 -4.27 3.36 2.73
C ASN A 83 -4.59 2.07 1.96
N ASP A 84 -5.31 2.20 0.86
CA ASP A 84 -5.99 1.12 0.14
C ASP A 84 -5.57 1.05 -1.34
N ASP A 85 -5.17 2.16 -1.93
CA ASP A 85 -4.91 2.23 -3.35
C ASP A 85 -3.42 2.41 -3.67
N SER A 86 -2.93 1.67 -4.65
CA SER A 86 -1.67 1.93 -5.33
C SER A 86 -1.85 2.93 -6.48
N VAL A 87 -0.74 3.44 -6.97
CA VAL A 87 -0.72 4.47 -8.02
C VAL A 87 0.24 4.07 -9.12
N TRP A 88 -0.20 4.18 -10.36
CA TRP A 88 0.70 4.16 -11.50
C TRP A 88 1.01 5.57 -11.95
N LEU A 89 2.29 5.89 -12.08
CA LEU A 89 2.75 6.95 -12.96
C LEU A 89 3.09 6.32 -14.30
N ILE A 90 2.70 6.98 -15.39
CA ILE A 90 2.75 6.40 -16.73
C ILE A 90 3.47 7.37 -17.66
N ASP A 91 4.51 6.87 -18.34
CA ASP A 91 5.12 7.54 -19.48
C ASP A 91 4.44 7.08 -20.77
N ARG A 92 3.71 8.00 -21.42
CA ARG A 92 3.00 7.77 -22.68
C ARG A 92 3.87 8.00 -23.90
N LYS A 93 5.07 8.53 -23.74
CA LYS A 93 6.06 8.72 -24.81
C LYS A 93 6.83 7.44 -25.09
N ALA A 94 6.89 6.53 -24.11
CA ALA A 94 7.44 5.19 -24.30
C ALA A 94 6.53 4.34 -25.22
N SER A 95 7.13 3.42 -25.97
CA SER A 95 6.37 2.49 -26.83
C SER A 95 6.81 1.05 -26.57
N PRO A 96 5.91 0.19 -26.02
CA PRO A 96 4.63 0.51 -25.39
C PRO A 96 4.78 1.40 -24.14
N ASP A 97 3.69 2.08 -23.75
CA ASP A 97 3.67 2.92 -22.55
C ASP A 97 4.34 2.22 -21.38
N ALA A 98 5.15 2.92 -20.60
CA ALA A 98 5.79 2.39 -19.40
C ALA A 98 5.05 2.86 -18.15
N TYR A 99 5.13 2.09 -17.07
CA TYR A 99 4.60 2.50 -15.77
C TYR A 99 5.57 2.22 -14.62
N ILE A 100 5.48 3.05 -13.59
CA ILE A 100 6.03 2.79 -12.27
C ILE A 100 4.89 2.79 -11.26
N CYS A 101 4.80 1.71 -10.48
CA CYS A 101 3.77 1.49 -9.48
C CYS A 101 4.25 1.92 -8.10
N ILE A 102 3.57 2.86 -7.50
CA ILE A 102 3.85 3.38 -6.16
C ILE A 102 2.86 2.76 -5.18
N PRO A 103 3.33 1.97 -4.21
CA PRO A 103 2.46 1.38 -3.20
C PRO A 103 1.73 2.43 -2.35
N ARG A 104 0.68 2.00 -1.69
CA ARG A 104 -0.01 2.79 -0.67
C ARG A 104 0.94 3.21 0.46
N ASN A 105 0.66 4.33 1.10
CA ASN A 105 1.45 4.89 2.22
C ASN A 105 2.96 4.95 1.93
N THR A 106 3.33 5.41 0.74
CA THR A 106 4.72 5.40 0.28
C THR A 106 5.13 6.76 -0.30
N ALA A 107 6.35 7.20 0.02
CA ALA A 107 7.00 8.35 -0.58
C ALA A 107 8.21 7.88 -1.39
N VAL A 108 8.35 8.38 -2.62
CA VAL A 108 9.34 7.90 -3.59
C VAL A 108 9.99 9.08 -4.29
N ASN A 109 11.32 9.12 -4.33
CA ASN A 109 12.09 9.95 -5.26
C ASN A 109 12.33 9.15 -6.55
N LEU A 110 11.77 9.62 -7.64
CA LEU A 110 11.74 8.92 -8.92
C LEU A 110 13.11 8.77 -9.58
N GLY A 111 14.03 9.67 -9.27
CA GLY A 111 15.42 9.56 -9.71
C GLY A 111 16.18 8.32 -9.19
N ASN A 112 15.63 7.62 -8.19
CA ASN A 112 16.21 6.38 -7.67
C ASN A 112 15.80 5.13 -8.48
N TYR A 113 14.94 5.27 -9.49
CA TYR A 113 14.40 4.15 -10.26
C TYR A 113 14.76 4.30 -11.73
N ALA A 114 15.35 3.25 -12.29
CA ALA A 114 15.70 3.21 -13.70
C ALA A 114 14.44 3.15 -14.56
N HIS A 115 14.38 4.00 -15.58
CA HIS A 115 13.31 3.97 -16.56
C HIS A 115 13.67 3.02 -17.73
N PRO A 116 12.70 2.35 -18.38
CA PRO A 116 12.97 1.46 -19.52
C PRO A 116 13.66 2.09 -20.72
N ASN A 117 13.67 3.43 -20.83
CA ASN A 117 14.39 4.16 -21.89
C ASN A 117 15.89 4.37 -21.59
N GLY A 118 16.39 3.91 -20.42
CA GLY A 118 17.78 4.05 -20.01
C GLY A 118 18.08 5.29 -19.14
N THR A 119 17.07 6.10 -18.83
CA THR A 119 17.14 7.22 -17.89
C THR A 119 16.65 6.84 -16.49
N THR A 120 16.11 7.78 -15.72
CA THR A 120 15.35 7.55 -14.49
C THR A 120 13.90 7.97 -14.68
N TRP A 121 13.02 7.59 -13.73
CA TRP A 121 11.63 8.01 -13.76
C TRP A 121 11.41 9.49 -13.41
N ALA A 122 12.43 10.20 -12.93
CA ALA A 122 12.34 11.65 -12.74
C ALA A 122 12.06 12.34 -14.07
N ASN A 123 11.04 13.18 -14.11
CA ASN A 123 10.64 13.98 -15.27
C ASN A 123 10.10 13.20 -16.48
N ASP A 124 9.71 11.92 -16.31
CA ASP A 124 9.21 11.09 -17.43
C ASP A 124 7.71 10.71 -17.31
N ALA A 125 7.01 11.10 -16.26
CA ALA A 125 5.61 10.74 -16.06
C ALA A 125 4.65 11.74 -16.73
N ASP A 126 3.81 11.28 -17.66
CA ASP A 126 2.80 12.10 -18.36
C ASP A 126 1.37 11.91 -17.83
N ALA A 127 1.12 10.80 -17.17
CA ALA A 127 -0.20 10.47 -16.65
C ALA A 127 -0.12 9.73 -15.31
N ILE A 128 -1.23 9.76 -14.59
CA ILE A 128 -1.43 9.10 -13.32
C ILE A 128 -2.70 8.26 -13.35
N LYS A 129 -2.65 7.07 -12.78
CA LYS A 129 -3.80 6.23 -12.49
C LYS A 129 -3.78 5.83 -11.02
N ILE A 130 -4.75 6.26 -10.25
CA ILE A 130 -5.00 5.76 -8.90
C ILE A 130 -5.95 4.57 -9.06
N TRP A 131 -5.55 3.41 -8.52
CA TRP A 131 -6.36 2.21 -8.57
C TRP A 131 -7.38 2.24 -7.44
N GLY A 132 -8.63 1.94 -7.78
CA GLY A 132 -9.69 1.84 -6.77
C GLY A 132 -9.76 0.47 -6.13
N ASP A 133 -10.66 0.33 -5.17
CA ASP A 133 -10.95 -0.93 -4.49
C ASP A 133 -11.77 -1.89 -5.38
N PRO A 134 -11.41 -3.20 -5.49
CA PRO A 134 -10.20 -3.78 -4.92
C PRO A 134 -8.96 -3.24 -5.64
N ASP A 135 -7.86 -3.05 -4.89
CA ASP A 135 -6.60 -2.57 -5.46
C ASP A 135 -6.05 -3.55 -6.50
N ASN A 136 -6.32 -3.26 -7.76
CA ASN A 136 -5.88 -4.03 -8.91
C ASN A 136 -4.55 -3.54 -9.50
N GLY A 137 -3.95 -2.54 -8.89
CA GLY A 137 -2.66 -2.03 -9.32
C GLY A 137 -1.57 -3.09 -9.26
N LYS A 138 -0.54 -2.94 -10.08
CA LYS A 138 0.58 -3.89 -10.12
C LYS A 138 1.38 -3.96 -8.82
N CYS A 139 1.20 -3.01 -7.90
CA CYS A 139 1.72 -3.07 -6.54
C CYS A 139 0.79 -3.78 -5.56
N SER A 140 -0.35 -4.31 -6.00
CA SER A 140 -1.30 -4.98 -5.12
C SER A 140 -0.63 -6.12 -4.36
N GLY A 141 -0.82 -6.14 -3.06
CA GLY A 141 -0.21 -7.13 -2.17
C GLY A 141 1.29 -6.93 -1.92
N THR A 142 1.92 -5.91 -2.47
CA THR A 142 3.33 -5.58 -2.23
C THR A 142 3.48 -4.17 -1.65
N TYR A 143 4.55 -3.97 -0.87
CA TYR A 143 4.96 -2.65 -0.39
C TYR A 143 6.17 -2.12 -1.15
N GLN A 144 6.49 -2.75 -2.28
CA GLN A 144 7.65 -2.40 -3.10
C GLN A 144 7.21 -1.73 -4.39
N VAL A 145 7.95 -0.73 -4.81
CA VAL A 145 7.82 -0.11 -6.13
C VAL A 145 8.05 -1.16 -7.20
N GLN A 146 7.16 -1.22 -8.17
CA GLN A 146 7.24 -2.12 -9.31
C GLN A 146 7.22 -1.32 -10.60
N GLN A 147 7.77 -1.89 -11.65
CA GLN A 147 7.84 -1.25 -12.96
C GLN A 147 7.46 -2.25 -14.04
N GLY A 148 6.97 -1.76 -15.15
CA GLY A 148 6.64 -2.59 -16.29
C GLY A 148 6.16 -1.77 -17.48
N ARG A 149 5.63 -2.50 -18.47
CA ARG A 149 4.99 -1.91 -19.63
C ARG A 149 3.49 -2.13 -19.57
N VAL A 150 2.77 -1.14 -20.04
CA VAL A 150 1.32 -1.22 -20.11
C VAL A 150 0.94 -2.13 -21.28
N ALA A 151 0.00 -3.05 -21.07
CA ALA A 151 -0.48 -3.92 -22.14
C ALA A 151 -1.17 -3.10 -23.25
N ASP A 152 -1.01 -3.54 -24.50
CA ASP A 152 -1.68 -2.92 -25.63
C ASP A 152 -3.21 -2.89 -25.41
N GLY A 153 -3.82 -1.77 -25.77
CA GLY A 153 -5.26 -1.56 -25.60
C GLY A 153 -5.71 -1.22 -24.16
N TRP A 154 -4.78 -1.14 -23.21
CA TRP A 154 -5.09 -0.65 -21.89
C TRP A 154 -5.20 0.88 -21.92
N ARG A 155 -6.37 1.39 -21.99
CA ARG A 155 -6.72 2.76 -21.58
C ARG A 155 -8.17 2.70 -21.13
N PRO A 156 -8.48 3.13 -19.90
CA PRO A 156 -9.87 3.23 -19.47
C PRO A 156 -10.62 4.29 -20.26
#